data_395170e8ea41a1444e32dd9aae624eac
#
_entry.id   395170e8ea41a1444e32dd9aae624eac
#
_cell.length_a   1.000
_cell.length_b   1.000
_cell.length_c   1.000
_cell.angle_alpha   90.00
_cell.angle_beta   90.00
_cell.angle_gamma   90.00
#
_symmetry.space_group_name_H-M   'P 1'
#
loop_
_entity.id
_entity.type
_entity.pdbx_description
1 polymer ?
#
loop_
_entity_poly.entity_id
_entity_poly.type
_entity_poly.pdbx_seq_one_letter_code
_entity_poly.pdbx_strand_id
1 'polypeptide(L)'
;MTDEAHQPTPQPAGDLGTASSQARVQFVGTGPGDPNLLTLGAVDAINRAQVIVISCAEHRMLLGSDFLGLRPDVRIVLAGGVDEEAAVLPSQPGTGAPTPVDVDEHCADVTATVIDAASQGLEVVRLVSGDPFLDGDIGAEAAAVARADYDVDVVPGVTGMTAVPEYAGLTLHGHDVQLIGDAACQRDIAGHGSNWSDQGLVVVNTEAGKLKEVVKHAIESGRGEDEPAALICHGATTQQTTHTVTLGELPQTAKTARLGDAEPVHVAIGKVVEAPEREQLDWYESKPLFGWNILIPRTRDHSATLPSRLQSYGAHSLDVPTISMEPPRTPQQMDKAIRGLVEGRYEWVVFTSANAVRAVSEKLEQIGLDARAYSGLRIAAIFDSTINALA
;
A
#
# COMPACT_ATOMS: atom_id res chain seq x y z
N MET A 1 -37.37 -8.59 -50.79
CA MET A 1 -37.63 -8.60 -49.35
C MET A 1 -36.40 -7.99 -48.72
N THR A 2 -36.49 -6.73 -48.46
CA THR A 2 -35.38 -5.88 -47.95
C THR A 2 -35.47 -5.84 -46.44
N ASP A 3 -34.39 -6.27 -45.82
CA ASP A 3 -34.19 -6.33 -44.37
C ASP A 3 -33.91 -4.89 -43.89
N GLU A 4 -34.86 -4.26 -43.23
CA GLU A 4 -34.69 -2.93 -42.63
C GLU A 4 -34.00 -3.10 -41.27
N ALA A 5 -32.72 -2.73 -41.22
CA ALA A 5 -31.94 -2.60 -40.01
C ALA A 5 -32.55 -1.53 -39.09
N HIS A 6 -33.04 -1.96 -37.96
CA HIS A 6 -33.56 -1.12 -36.90
C HIS A 6 -32.42 -0.35 -36.25
N GLN A 7 -32.26 0.94 -36.57
CA GLN A 7 -31.36 1.84 -35.84
C GLN A 7 -32.03 2.29 -34.55
N PRO A 8 -31.36 2.16 -33.37
CA PRO A 8 -31.91 2.72 -32.15
C PRO A 8 -31.85 4.24 -32.19
N THR A 9 -32.99 4.85 -31.96
CA THR A 9 -33.15 6.31 -31.81
C THR A 9 -32.31 6.80 -30.62
N PRO A 10 -31.53 7.88 -30.74
CA PRO A 10 -30.81 8.46 -29.60
C PRO A 10 -31.84 9.01 -28.61
N GLN A 11 -31.75 8.56 -27.36
CA GLN A 11 -32.48 9.18 -26.27
C GLN A 11 -32.01 10.63 -26.09
N PRO A 12 -32.90 11.59 -25.82
CA PRO A 12 -32.50 12.94 -25.51
C PRO A 12 -31.62 12.94 -24.27
N ALA A 13 -30.49 13.68 -24.31
CA ALA A 13 -29.63 13.92 -23.17
C ALA A 13 -30.53 14.43 -22.03
N GLY A 14 -30.73 13.55 -21.04
CA GLY A 14 -31.37 13.93 -19.79
C GLY A 14 -30.59 15.08 -19.19
N ASP A 15 -31.30 16.04 -18.71
CA ASP A 15 -30.82 17.15 -17.89
C ASP A 15 -29.73 16.65 -16.94
N LEU A 16 -28.53 17.21 -17.05
CA LEU A 16 -27.50 17.03 -16.04
C LEU A 16 -27.98 17.74 -14.78
N GLY A 17 -28.99 17.13 -14.14
CA GLY A 17 -29.47 17.55 -12.85
C GLY A 17 -28.26 17.66 -11.92
N THR A 18 -28.18 18.79 -11.25
CA THR A 18 -27.27 19.07 -10.14
C THR A 18 -27.04 17.79 -9.38
N ALA A 19 -25.83 17.22 -9.50
CA ALA A 19 -25.43 16.06 -8.74
C ALA A 19 -25.73 16.38 -7.26
N SER A 20 -26.73 15.73 -6.70
CA SER A 20 -26.92 15.75 -5.27
C SER A 20 -25.61 15.21 -4.71
N SER A 21 -25.00 15.96 -3.81
CA SER A 21 -23.78 15.53 -3.13
C SER A 21 -24.13 14.43 -2.12
N GLN A 22 -24.56 13.28 -2.65
CA GLN A 22 -24.61 12.08 -1.83
C GLN A 22 -23.18 11.72 -1.49
N ALA A 23 -22.90 11.44 -0.23
CA ALA A 23 -21.60 10.99 0.19
C ALA A 23 -21.25 9.69 -0.55
N ARG A 24 -20.04 9.63 -1.05
CA ARG A 24 -19.53 8.51 -1.82
C ARG A 24 -18.64 7.65 -0.96
N VAL A 25 -18.89 6.35 -0.95
CA VAL A 25 -18.06 5.35 -0.30
C VAL A 25 -17.30 4.56 -1.36
N GLN A 26 -15.98 4.58 -1.29
CA GLN A 26 -15.13 3.83 -2.21
C GLN A 26 -14.44 2.68 -1.47
N PHE A 27 -14.66 1.45 -1.93
CA PHE A 27 -13.91 0.27 -1.49
C PHE A 27 -12.67 0.13 -2.36
N VAL A 28 -11.49 0.27 -1.78
CA VAL A 28 -10.24 0.42 -2.52
C VAL A 28 -9.29 -0.74 -2.20
N GLY A 29 -8.95 -1.52 -3.23
CA GLY A 29 -7.96 -2.57 -3.13
C GLY A 29 -6.54 -2.03 -3.02
N THR A 30 -5.80 -2.50 -2.02
CA THR A 30 -4.44 -2.03 -1.74
C THR A 30 -3.34 -2.91 -2.32
N GLY A 31 -3.70 -4.00 -3.00
CA GLY A 31 -2.72 -4.99 -3.43
C GLY A 31 -2.23 -5.89 -2.28
N PRO A 32 -1.29 -6.81 -2.56
CA PRO A 32 -0.87 -7.85 -1.63
C PRO A 32 0.24 -7.44 -0.65
N GLY A 33 0.76 -6.21 -0.72
CA GLY A 33 1.79 -5.73 0.20
C GLY A 33 2.83 -4.79 -0.42
N ASP A 34 3.27 -5.00 -1.65
CA ASP A 34 4.16 -4.04 -2.33
C ASP A 34 3.38 -2.76 -2.69
N PRO A 35 3.77 -1.59 -2.16
CA PRO A 35 3.11 -0.32 -2.50
C PRO A 35 3.12 0.01 -4.00
N ASN A 36 4.07 -0.52 -4.76
CA ASN A 36 4.11 -0.34 -6.22
C ASN A 36 2.98 -1.08 -6.96
N LEU A 37 2.27 -1.97 -6.28
CA LEU A 37 1.09 -2.66 -6.81
C LEU A 37 -0.22 -1.90 -6.57
N LEU A 38 -0.18 -0.71 -5.95
CA LEU A 38 -1.33 0.16 -5.93
C LEU A 38 -1.71 0.58 -7.34
N THR A 39 -2.99 0.49 -7.66
CA THR A 39 -3.50 1.05 -8.91
C THR A 39 -3.51 2.58 -8.85
N LEU A 40 -3.39 3.24 -10.01
CA LEU A 40 -3.52 4.70 -10.07
C LEU A 40 -4.86 5.19 -9.51
N GLY A 41 -5.93 4.41 -9.71
CA GLY A 41 -7.24 4.68 -9.13
C GLY A 41 -7.24 4.62 -7.62
N ALA A 42 -6.51 3.66 -7.02
CA ALA A 42 -6.36 3.55 -5.57
C ALA A 42 -5.61 4.76 -4.99
N VAL A 43 -4.50 5.16 -5.61
CA VAL A 43 -3.73 6.34 -5.20
C VAL A 43 -4.60 7.61 -5.25
N ASP A 44 -5.34 7.81 -6.34
CA ASP A 44 -6.22 8.97 -6.52
C ASP A 44 -7.35 8.98 -5.46
N ALA A 45 -8.00 7.84 -5.21
CA ALA A 45 -9.04 7.72 -4.19
C ALA A 45 -8.50 8.03 -2.78
N ILE A 46 -7.37 7.43 -2.41
CA ILE A 46 -6.72 7.64 -1.10
C ILE A 46 -6.35 9.11 -0.90
N ASN A 47 -5.77 9.76 -1.91
CA ASN A 47 -5.33 11.15 -1.82
C ASN A 47 -6.49 12.16 -1.70
N ARG A 48 -7.69 11.81 -2.19
CA ARG A 48 -8.89 12.66 -2.09
C ARG A 48 -9.73 12.39 -0.85
N ALA A 49 -9.55 11.25 -0.21
CA ALA A 49 -10.36 10.84 0.93
C ALA A 49 -10.35 11.88 2.06
N GLN A 50 -11.51 12.09 2.68
CA GLN A 50 -11.66 12.85 3.90
C GLN A 50 -11.67 11.93 5.13
N VAL A 51 -12.14 10.69 4.94
CA VAL A 51 -12.07 9.63 5.93
C VAL A 51 -11.53 8.36 5.28
N ILE A 52 -10.53 7.75 5.90
CA ILE A 52 -9.99 6.47 5.48
C ILE A 52 -10.26 5.46 6.59
N VAL A 53 -11.03 4.43 6.26
CA VAL A 53 -11.32 3.33 7.19
C VAL A 53 -10.41 2.14 6.85
N ILE A 54 -9.63 1.72 7.83
CA ILE A 54 -8.68 0.61 7.76
C ILE A 54 -9.04 -0.49 8.74
N SER A 55 -8.62 -1.73 8.48
CA SER A 55 -8.90 -2.89 9.33
C SER A 55 -7.68 -3.76 9.63
N CYS A 56 -6.49 -3.34 9.22
CA CYS A 56 -5.25 -4.06 9.49
C CYS A 56 -4.06 -3.11 9.61
N ALA A 57 -2.97 -3.62 10.21
CA ALA A 57 -1.76 -2.84 10.44
C ALA A 57 -1.02 -2.47 9.16
N GLU A 58 -1.09 -3.34 8.14
CA GLU A 58 -0.45 -3.14 6.83
C GLU A 58 -0.96 -1.86 6.15
N HIS A 59 -2.25 -1.55 6.28
CA HIS A 59 -2.81 -0.31 5.75
C HIS A 59 -2.21 0.94 6.40
N ARG A 60 -1.90 0.90 7.72
CA ARG A 60 -1.22 2.03 8.38
C ARG A 60 0.17 2.27 7.82
N MET A 61 0.89 1.17 7.51
CA MET A 61 2.21 1.24 6.90
C MET A 61 2.12 1.81 5.48
N LEU A 62 1.15 1.34 4.70
CA LEU A 62 0.91 1.82 3.35
C LEU A 62 0.61 3.32 3.31
N LEU A 63 -0.28 3.79 4.19
CA LEU A 63 -0.65 5.21 4.28
C LEU A 63 0.51 6.11 4.70
N GLY A 64 1.53 5.58 5.39
CA GLY A 64 2.76 6.27 5.71
C GLY A 64 3.75 6.42 4.55
N SER A 65 3.41 5.94 3.35
CA SER A 65 4.30 5.98 2.19
C SER A 65 4.45 7.39 1.63
N ASP A 66 5.67 7.82 1.36
CA ASP A 66 6.03 9.16 0.88
C ASP A 66 5.40 9.54 -0.48
N PHE A 67 4.96 8.56 -1.28
CA PHE A 67 4.34 8.82 -2.59
C PHE A 67 2.83 9.09 -2.52
N LEU A 68 2.20 8.85 -1.37
CA LEU A 68 0.81 9.22 -1.14
C LEU A 68 0.75 10.68 -0.67
N GLY A 69 -0.08 11.44 -1.35
CA GLY A 69 -0.35 12.85 -1.03
C GLY A 69 -1.59 13.01 -0.16
N LEU A 70 -1.60 12.37 1.02
CA LEU A 70 -2.75 12.45 1.92
C LEU A 70 -3.13 13.90 2.25
N ARG A 71 -4.43 14.19 2.32
CA ARG A 71 -4.90 15.50 2.77
C ARG A 71 -4.44 15.76 4.20
N PRO A 72 -4.08 17.01 4.54
CA PRO A 72 -3.66 17.36 5.91
C PRO A 72 -4.77 17.17 6.95
N ASP A 73 -6.03 17.17 6.51
CA ASP A 73 -7.25 17.04 7.32
C ASP A 73 -7.91 15.67 7.21
N VAL A 74 -7.23 14.68 6.60
CA VAL A 74 -7.76 13.32 6.49
C VAL A 74 -7.87 12.69 7.88
N ARG A 75 -9.01 12.04 8.14
CA ARG A 75 -9.24 11.28 9.36
C ARG A 75 -9.05 9.79 9.08
N ILE A 76 -8.23 9.11 9.87
CA ILE A 76 -7.95 7.68 9.73
C ILE A 76 -8.61 6.94 10.88
N VAL A 77 -9.49 6.00 10.54
CA VAL A 77 -10.26 5.21 11.50
C VAL A 77 -9.88 3.75 11.39
N LEU A 78 -9.45 3.14 12.49
CA LEU A 78 -9.22 1.71 12.60
C LEU A 78 -10.52 1.02 13.03
N ALA A 79 -11.07 0.19 12.16
CA ALA A 79 -12.33 -0.52 12.40
C ALA A 79 -12.10 -2.03 12.41
N GLY A 80 -12.89 -2.73 13.24
CA GLY A 80 -12.74 -4.17 13.47
C GLY A 80 -12.02 -4.49 14.77
N GLY A 81 -12.18 -5.71 15.27
CA GLY A 81 -11.59 -6.18 16.54
C GLY A 81 -10.10 -6.53 16.41
N VAL A 82 -9.32 -5.67 15.80
CA VAL A 82 -7.85 -5.86 15.68
C VAL A 82 -7.25 -5.62 17.06
N ASP A 83 -6.50 -6.59 17.58
CA ASP A 83 -5.72 -6.40 18.81
C ASP A 83 -4.80 -5.19 18.63
N GLU A 84 -4.93 -4.17 19.49
CA GLU A 84 -4.10 -2.96 19.47
C GLU A 84 -2.60 -3.30 19.51
N GLU A 85 -2.21 -4.38 20.19
CA GLU A 85 -0.83 -4.86 20.23
C GLU A 85 -0.34 -5.46 18.91
N ALA A 86 -1.22 -6.08 18.11
CA ALA A 86 -0.89 -6.55 16.76
C ALA A 86 -0.90 -5.40 15.73
N ALA A 87 -1.70 -4.37 15.96
CA ALA A 87 -1.73 -3.16 15.14
C ALA A 87 -0.51 -2.23 15.40
N VAL A 88 0.13 -2.39 16.54
CA VAL A 88 1.44 -1.83 16.85
C VAL A 88 2.47 -2.92 16.52
N LEU A 89 2.84 -3.05 15.26
CA LEU A 89 4.22 -3.49 15.00
C LEU A 89 5.07 -2.63 15.91
N PRO A 90 5.89 -3.23 16.80
CA PRO A 90 6.70 -2.42 17.69
C PRO A 90 7.43 -1.43 16.80
N SER A 91 7.06 -0.17 16.90
CA SER A 91 7.92 0.90 16.47
C SER A 91 9.14 0.79 17.38
N GLN A 92 10.01 -0.16 17.05
CA GLN A 92 11.34 -0.15 17.63
C GLN A 92 11.89 1.23 17.27
N PRO A 93 12.19 2.06 18.25
CA PRO A 93 12.77 3.36 17.98
C PRO A 93 14.00 3.11 17.11
N GLY A 94 13.95 3.52 15.84
CA GLY A 94 15.03 3.31 14.91
C GLY A 94 14.79 2.33 13.75
N THR A 95 13.62 1.71 13.58
CA THR A 95 13.30 0.93 12.38
C THR A 95 12.45 1.78 11.46
N GLY A 96 12.86 2.44 10.40
CA GLY A 96 12.14 3.31 9.47
C GLY A 96 11.39 2.55 8.40
N ALA A 97 10.62 1.65 8.85
CA ALA A 97 9.35 1.45 8.19
C ALA A 97 8.71 2.82 7.96
N PRO A 98 7.90 3.05 6.91
CA PRO A 98 7.07 4.23 6.88
C PRO A 98 6.41 4.34 8.25
N THR A 99 6.50 5.50 8.88
CA THR A 99 5.95 5.68 10.22
C THR A 99 4.47 5.36 10.11
N PRO A 100 3.94 4.37 10.82
CA PRO A 100 2.52 4.08 10.73
C PRO A 100 1.78 5.36 11.07
N VAL A 101 0.84 5.76 10.22
CA VAL A 101 0.02 6.95 10.47
C VAL A 101 -0.71 6.78 11.80
N ASP A 102 -0.80 7.85 12.56
CA ASP A 102 -1.60 7.85 13.76
C ASP A 102 -3.07 7.59 13.40
N VAL A 103 -3.74 6.82 14.24
CA VAL A 103 -5.17 6.50 14.09
C VAL A 103 -5.95 7.46 14.96
N ASP A 104 -6.90 8.18 14.34
CA ASP A 104 -7.71 9.19 15.03
C ASP A 104 -8.79 8.55 15.90
N GLU A 105 -9.32 7.38 15.50
CA GLU A 105 -10.46 6.73 16.14
C GLU A 105 -10.41 5.20 15.97
N HIS A 106 -10.92 4.47 16.97
CA HIS A 106 -11.07 3.02 16.97
C HIS A 106 -12.54 2.63 17.04
N CYS A 107 -13.02 1.79 16.14
CA CYS A 107 -14.39 1.30 16.09
C CYS A 107 -14.44 -0.22 15.92
N ALA A 108 -15.40 -0.86 16.60
CA ALA A 108 -15.54 -2.32 16.54
C ALA A 108 -16.23 -2.83 15.25
N ASP A 109 -17.10 -2.02 14.64
CA ASP A 109 -17.89 -2.41 13.46
C ASP A 109 -17.48 -1.57 12.24
N VAL A 110 -16.85 -2.23 11.27
CA VAL A 110 -16.37 -1.62 10.03
C VAL A 110 -17.51 -1.00 9.24
N THR A 111 -18.62 -1.75 9.04
CA THR A 111 -19.76 -1.31 8.24
C THR A 111 -20.45 -0.10 8.86
N ALA A 112 -20.68 -0.15 10.18
CA ALA A 112 -21.27 0.97 10.91
C ALA A 112 -20.39 2.22 10.83
N THR A 113 -19.08 2.07 10.94
CA THR A 113 -18.10 3.15 10.84
C THR A 113 -18.12 3.83 9.46
N VAL A 114 -18.14 3.03 8.39
CA VAL A 114 -18.23 3.55 7.02
C VAL A 114 -19.53 4.32 6.80
N ILE A 115 -20.67 3.78 7.26
CA ILE A 115 -21.99 4.41 7.12
C ILE A 115 -22.05 5.71 7.96
N ASP A 116 -21.51 5.71 9.18
CA ASP A 116 -21.47 6.91 10.03
C ASP A 116 -20.66 8.03 9.37
N ALA A 117 -19.48 7.73 8.86
CA ALA A 117 -18.67 8.70 8.14
C ALA A 117 -19.38 9.24 6.87
N ALA A 118 -20.04 8.38 6.12
CA ALA A 118 -20.84 8.76 4.96
C ALA A 118 -22.03 9.65 5.34
N SER A 119 -22.66 9.39 6.50
CA SER A 119 -23.79 10.20 7.00
C SER A 119 -23.42 11.67 7.27
N GLN A 120 -22.14 11.95 7.49
CA GLN A 120 -21.60 13.30 7.67
C GLN A 120 -21.34 14.02 6.34
N GLY A 121 -21.64 13.39 5.20
CA GLY A 121 -21.43 13.96 3.85
C GLY A 121 -19.97 13.93 3.41
N LEU A 122 -19.13 13.07 3.98
CA LEU A 122 -17.71 12.99 3.73
C LEU A 122 -17.40 11.98 2.59
N GLU A 123 -16.31 12.21 1.85
CA GLU A 123 -15.74 11.21 0.95
C GLU A 123 -15.01 10.15 1.76
N VAL A 124 -15.56 8.93 1.76
CA VAL A 124 -15.08 7.81 2.56
C VAL A 124 -14.36 6.80 1.67
N VAL A 125 -13.14 6.43 2.07
CA VAL A 125 -12.39 5.33 1.48
C VAL A 125 -12.25 4.20 2.50
N ARG A 126 -12.69 2.99 2.11
CA ARG A 126 -12.49 1.75 2.86
C ARG A 126 -11.38 0.96 2.19
N LEU A 127 -10.22 0.83 2.84
CA LEU A 127 -9.10 0.06 2.31
C LEU A 127 -9.30 -1.44 2.54
N VAL A 128 -9.04 -2.22 1.51
CA VAL A 128 -9.14 -3.68 1.51
C VAL A 128 -7.84 -4.27 0.97
N SER A 129 -7.23 -5.21 1.69
CA SER A 129 -6.01 -5.88 1.23
C SER A 129 -6.28 -6.68 -0.04
N GLY A 130 -5.35 -6.68 -1.00
CA GLY A 130 -5.51 -7.34 -2.29
C GLY A 130 -6.57 -6.70 -3.16
N ASP A 131 -7.47 -7.52 -3.72
CA ASP A 131 -8.65 -7.11 -4.48
C ASP A 131 -9.91 -7.20 -3.62
N PRO A 132 -10.78 -6.17 -3.62
CA PRO A 132 -11.94 -6.11 -2.73
C PRO A 132 -12.95 -7.26 -2.88
N PHE A 133 -13.11 -7.81 -4.08
CA PHE A 133 -14.07 -8.87 -4.35
C PHE A 133 -13.48 -10.28 -4.39
N LEU A 134 -12.16 -10.41 -4.51
CA LEU A 134 -11.51 -11.71 -4.55
C LEU A 134 -10.81 -12.05 -3.23
N ASP A 135 -10.03 -11.12 -2.69
CA ASP A 135 -9.29 -11.31 -1.43
C ASP A 135 -10.13 -10.84 -0.23
N GLY A 136 -10.93 -9.79 -0.41
CA GLY A 136 -11.85 -9.27 0.60
C GLY A 136 -13.28 -9.76 0.44
N ASP A 137 -14.00 -9.93 1.53
CA ASP A 137 -15.45 -10.22 1.54
C ASP A 137 -16.26 -8.95 1.77
N ILE A 138 -16.14 -7.99 0.84
CA ILE A 138 -16.84 -6.70 0.96
C ILE A 138 -18.29 -6.74 0.48
N GLY A 139 -18.76 -7.85 -0.10
CA GLY A 139 -20.09 -7.91 -0.71
C GLY A 139 -21.23 -7.54 0.24
N ALA A 140 -21.19 -8.06 1.47
CA ALA A 140 -22.17 -7.73 2.50
C ALA A 140 -22.03 -6.28 2.99
N GLU A 141 -20.80 -5.79 3.18
CA GLU A 141 -20.46 -4.43 3.61
C GLU A 141 -20.93 -3.40 2.57
N ALA A 142 -20.54 -3.58 1.30
CA ALA A 142 -20.94 -2.71 0.19
C ALA A 142 -22.48 -2.69 -0.01
N ALA A 143 -23.13 -3.87 0.10
CA ALA A 143 -24.59 -3.93 0.02
C ALA A 143 -25.28 -3.24 1.22
N ALA A 144 -24.68 -3.24 2.40
CA ALA A 144 -25.23 -2.49 3.56
C ALA A 144 -25.11 -0.98 3.36
N VAL A 145 -23.99 -0.50 2.83
CA VAL A 145 -23.78 0.92 2.47
C VAL A 145 -24.80 1.36 1.40
N ALA A 146 -24.99 0.56 0.35
CA ALA A 146 -25.98 0.84 -0.68
C ALA A 146 -27.42 0.85 -0.15
N ARG A 147 -27.77 -0.04 0.79
CA ARG A 147 -29.10 -0.02 1.47
C ARG A 147 -29.30 1.20 2.36
N ALA A 148 -28.21 1.80 2.82
CA ALA A 148 -28.27 3.06 3.58
C ALA A 148 -28.36 4.30 2.65
N ASP A 149 -28.58 4.10 1.35
CA ASP A 149 -28.78 5.14 0.33
C ASP A 149 -27.53 6.00 0.07
N TYR A 150 -26.32 5.39 0.18
CA TYR A 150 -25.06 6.03 -0.22
C TYR A 150 -24.53 5.42 -1.53
N ASP A 151 -23.85 6.26 -2.33
CA ASP A 151 -23.19 5.82 -3.54
C ASP A 151 -21.99 4.92 -3.21
N VAL A 152 -21.98 3.71 -3.78
CA VAL A 152 -20.90 2.74 -3.64
C VAL A 152 -20.08 2.69 -4.92
N ASP A 153 -18.76 2.78 -4.76
CA ASP A 153 -17.82 2.56 -5.84
C ASP A 153 -16.73 1.57 -5.40
N VAL A 154 -16.17 0.85 -6.35
CA VAL A 154 -15.12 -0.14 -6.08
C VAL A 154 -13.94 0.12 -6.98
N VAL A 155 -12.78 0.30 -6.38
CA VAL A 155 -11.50 0.40 -7.09
C VAL A 155 -10.78 -0.94 -6.93
N PRO A 156 -10.72 -1.76 -7.98
CA PRO A 156 -10.03 -3.05 -7.94
C PRO A 156 -8.56 -2.91 -7.56
N GLY A 157 -8.05 -3.91 -6.85
CA GLY A 157 -6.64 -4.04 -6.51
C GLY A 157 -6.00 -5.23 -7.21
N VAL A 158 -4.68 -5.32 -7.10
CA VAL A 158 -3.94 -6.52 -7.52
C VAL A 158 -4.14 -7.60 -6.47
N THR A 159 -4.69 -8.75 -6.86
CA THR A 159 -4.92 -9.85 -5.93
C THR A 159 -3.63 -10.55 -5.53
N GLY A 160 -3.53 -10.91 -4.24
CA GLY A 160 -2.44 -11.74 -3.73
C GLY A 160 -2.41 -13.14 -4.33
N MET A 161 -3.56 -13.65 -4.75
CA MET A 161 -3.69 -14.99 -5.32
C MET A 161 -2.89 -15.20 -6.62
N THR A 162 -2.62 -14.13 -7.37
CA THR A 162 -1.79 -14.19 -8.57
C THR A 162 -0.42 -13.53 -8.36
N ALA A 163 -0.39 -12.36 -7.73
CA ALA A 163 0.84 -11.61 -7.56
C ALA A 163 1.85 -12.32 -6.64
N VAL A 164 1.41 -12.93 -5.54
CA VAL A 164 2.33 -13.60 -4.61
C VAL A 164 3.05 -14.80 -5.25
N PRO A 165 2.38 -15.71 -5.98
CA PRO A 165 3.08 -16.72 -6.79
C PRO A 165 4.05 -16.13 -7.81
N GLU A 166 3.69 -15.03 -8.50
CA GLU A 166 4.58 -14.37 -9.47
C GLU A 166 5.84 -13.80 -8.77
N TYR A 167 5.69 -13.23 -7.59
CA TYR A 167 6.81 -12.76 -6.77
C TYR A 167 7.70 -13.90 -6.28
N ALA A 168 7.15 -15.10 -6.13
CA ALA A 168 7.89 -16.32 -5.85
C ALA A 168 8.46 -17.01 -7.10
N GLY A 169 8.40 -16.38 -8.28
CA GLY A 169 8.91 -16.93 -9.54
C GLY A 169 8.08 -18.06 -10.13
N LEU A 170 6.81 -18.20 -9.72
CA LEU A 170 5.90 -19.20 -10.25
C LEU A 170 5.08 -18.65 -11.41
N THR A 171 5.12 -19.33 -12.56
CA THR A 171 4.30 -18.95 -13.72
C THR A 171 2.92 -19.59 -13.64
N LEU A 172 1.89 -18.78 -13.85
CA LEU A 172 0.50 -19.25 -13.89
C LEU A 172 0.05 -19.57 -15.32
N HIS A 173 0.74 -18.97 -16.30
CA HIS A 173 0.38 -19.15 -17.72
C HIS A 173 0.63 -20.58 -18.21
N GLY A 174 -0.33 -21.13 -18.94
CA GLY A 174 -0.24 -22.48 -19.51
C GLY A 174 -0.65 -23.61 -18.55
N HIS A 175 -1.11 -23.29 -17.37
CA HIS A 175 -1.64 -24.22 -16.39
C HIS A 175 -3.14 -24.00 -16.15
N ASP A 176 -3.85 -25.09 -15.83
CA ASP A 176 -5.17 -24.97 -15.22
C ASP A 176 -4.98 -24.52 -13.78
N VAL A 177 -5.48 -23.33 -13.45
CA VAL A 177 -5.25 -22.69 -12.13
C VAL A 177 -6.56 -22.60 -11.37
N GLN A 178 -6.55 -23.12 -10.15
CA GLN A 178 -7.62 -22.92 -9.19
C GLN A 178 -7.14 -21.98 -8.09
N LEU A 179 -7.87 -20.89 -7.87
CA LEU A 179 -7.61 -19.92 -6.82
C LEU A 179 -8.60 -20.13 -5.67
N ILE A 180 -8.10 -20.30 -4.47
CA ILE A 180 -8.89 -20.57 -3.27
C ILE A 180 -8.56 -19.51 -2.22
N GLY A 181 -9.40 -18.49 -2.12
CA GLY A 181 -9.26 -17.43 -1.12
C GLY A 181 -9.52 -17.93 0.31
N ASP A 182 -9.09 -17.21 1.32
CA ASP A 182 -9.16 -17.62 2.73
C ASP A 182 -10.57 -18.04 3.17
N ALA A 183 -11.59 -17.24 2.90
CA ALA A 183 -12.98 -17.57 3.25
C ALA A 183 -13.48 -18.83 2.55
N ALA A 184 -13.10 -19.07 1.28
CA ALA A 184 -13.42 -20.29 0.56
C ALA A 184 -12.66 -21.47 1.14
N CYS A 185 -11.36 -21.32 1.41
CA CYS A 185 -10.53 -22.33 2.04
C CYS A 185 -11.11 -22.80 3.38
N GLN A 186 -11.55 -21.88 4.22
CA GLN A 186 -12.16 -22.21 5.53
C GLN A 186 -13.46 -22.98 5.36
N ARG A 187 -14.33 -22.62 4.40
CA ARG A 187 -15.58 -23.37 4.11
C ARG A 187 -15.28 -24.77 3.60
N ASP A 188 -14.32 -24.90 2.70
CA ASP A 188 -13.94 -26.19 2.11
C ASP A 188 -13.37 -27.14 3.16
N ILE A 189 -12.46 -26.65 4.01
CA ILE A 189 -11.89 -27.40 5.14
C ILE A 189 -12.98 -27.83 6.13
N ALA A 190 -14.01 -26.99 6.35
CA ALA A 190 -15.14 -27.34 7.20
C ALA A 190 -16.14 -28.33 6.55
N GLY A 191 -15.86 -28.81 5.33
CA GLY A 191 -16.69 -29.75 4.61
C GLY A 191 -17.94 -29.14 3.94
N HIS A 192 -17.94 -27.82 3.72
CA HIS A 192 -19.05 -27.08 3.11
C HIS A 192 -18.75 -26.58 1.70
N GLY A 193 -17.55 -26.87 1.18
CA GLY A 193 -17.06 -26.39 -0.10
C GLY A 193 -17.06 -27.43 -1.22
N SER A 194 -16.56 -27.02 -2.37
CA SER A 194 -16.32 -27.89 -3.52
C SER A 194 -14.98 -28.61 -3.37
N ASN A 195 -14.82 -29.72 -4.10
CA ASN A 195 -13.55 -30.42 -4.18
C ASN A 195 -12.49 -29.53 -4.87
N TRP A 196 -11.29 -29.54 -4.34
CA TRP A 196 -10.16 -28.93 -5.02
C TRP A 196 -9.76 -29.77 -6.24
N SER A 197 -9.16 -29.11 -7.23
CA SER A 197 -8.66 -29.82 -8.41
C SER A 197 -7.53 -30.79 -8.01
N ASP A 198 -7.61 -32.02 -8.50
CA ASP A 198 -6.57 -33.04 -8.36
C ASP A 198 -5.41 -32.85 -9.33
N GLN A 199 -5.51 -31.89 -10.23
CA GLN A 199 -4.52 -31.57 -11.26
C GLN A 199 -4.29 -30.08 -11.39
N GLY A 200 -3.26 -29.72 -12.19
CA GLY A 200 -2.91 -28.32 -12.42
C GLY A 200 -2.32 -27.65 -11.18
N LEU A 201 -2.42 -26.33 -11.14
CA LEU A 201 -1.94 -25.50 -10.05
C LEU A 201 -3.10 -25.08 -9.15
N VAL A 202 -3.00 -25.34 -7.86
CA VAL A 202 -3.91 -24.78 -6.85
C VAL A 202 -3.15 -23.76 -6.04
N VAL A 203 -3.68 -22.55 -5.97
CA VAL A 203 -3.19 -21.47 -5.11
C VAL A 203 -4.19 -21.24 -4.00
N VAL A 204 -3.72 -21.34 -2.75
CA VAL A 204 -4.55 -21.21 -1.55
C VAL A 204 -4.03 -20.03 -0.73
N ASN A 205 -4.93 -19.14 -0.34
CA ASN A 205 -4.67 -18.14 0.71
C ASN A 205 -5.27 -18.67 2.02
N THR A 206 -4.49 -18.71 3.10
CA THR A 206 -4.91 -19.23 4.40
C THR A 206 -4.00 -18.73 5.53
N GLU A 207 -4.27 -19.21 6.75
CA GLU A 207 -3.44 -18.99 7.92
C GLU A 207 -2.49 -20.17 8.16
N ALA A 208 -1.27 -19.91 8.68
CA ALA A 208 -0.27 -20.94 8.92
C ALA A 208 -0.75 -22.05 9.86
N GLY A 209 -1.59 -21.73 10.85
CA GLY A 209 -2.20 -22.70 11.76
C GLY A 209 -3.11 -23.73 11.10
N LYS A 210 -3.67 -23.40 9.91
CA LYS A 210 -4.62 -24.24 9.15
C LYS A 210 -3.96 -25.14 8.11
N LEU A 211 -2.63 -25.12 8.00
CA LEU A 211 -1.93 -25.88 6.94
C LEU A 211 -2.12 -27.40 7.05
N LYS A 212 -2.35 -27.95 8.24
CA LYS A 212 -2.65 -29.38 8.39
C LYS A 212 -3.99 -29.76 7.75
N GLU A 213 -4.99 -28.92 7.93
CA GLU A 213 -6.32 -29.10 7.35
C GLU A 213 -6.26 -28.89 5.83
N VAL A 214 -5.48 -27.91 5.35
CA VAL A 214 -5.20 -27.70 3.92
C VAL A 214 -4.60 -28.96 3.29
N VAL A 215 -3.55 -29.53 3.89
CA VAL A 215 -2.91 -30.75 3.41
C VAL A 215 -3.90 -31.90 3.37
N LYS A 216 -4.64 -32.12 4.47
CA LYS A 216 -5.64 -33.17 4.56
C LYS A 216 -6.69 -33.05 3.47
N HIS A 217 -7.24 -31.84 3.27
CA HIS A 217 -8.28 -31.59 2.27
C HIS A 217 -7.74 -31.78 0.83
N ALA A 218 -6.52 -31.34 0.54
CA ALA A 218 -5.89 -31.54 -0.76
C ALA A 218 -5.70 -33.04 -1.07
N ILE A 219 -5.27 -33.85 -0.07
CA ILE A 219 -5.14 -35.31 -0.22
C ILE A 219 -6.50 -35.97 -0.42
N GLU A 220 -7.52 -35.59 0.33
CA GLU A 220 -8.90 -36.08 0.18
C GLU A 220 -9.49 -35.73 -1.21
N SER A 221 -9.01 -34.67 -1.84
CA SER A 221 -9.38 -34.27 -3.20
C SER A 221 -8.57 -34.98 -4.29
N GLY A 222 -7.65 -35.89 -3.94
CA GLY A 222 -6.91 -36.75 -4.87
C GLY A 222 -5.44 -36.38 -5.10
N ARG A 223 -4.90 -35.37 -4.40
CA ARG A 223 -3.47 -35.01 -4.52
C ARG A 223 -2.56 -35.91 -3.70
N GLY A 224 -1.33 -36.11 -4.18
CA GLY A 224 -0.32 -36.88 -3.48
C GLY A 224 0.33 -36.08 -2.36
N GLU A 225 0.67 -36.74 -1.25
CA GLU A 225 1.40 -36.12 -0.14
C GLU A 225 2.82 -35.69 -0.55
N ASP A 226 3.41 -36.34 -1.55
CA ASP A 226 4.70 -36.06 -2.17
C ASP A 226 4.64 -35.03 -3.29
N GLU A 227 3.46 -34.48 -3.58
CA GLU A 227 3.28 -33.48 -4.64
C GLU A 227 4.05 -32.18 -4.29
N PRO A 228 4.76 -31.56 -5.27
CA PRO A 228 5.47 -30.31 -5.03
C PRO A 228 4.53 -29.19 -4.57
N ALA A 229 4.96 -28.47 -3.55
CA ALA A 229 4.26 -27.33 -3.01
C ALA A 229 5.22 -26.21 -2.62
N ALA A 230 4.77 -24.96 -2.72
CA ALA A 230 5.48 -23.80 -2.21
C ALA A 230 4.67 -23.17 -1.07
N LEU A 231 5.34 -22.92 0.06
CA LEU A 231 4.81 -22.10 1.15
C LEU A 231 5.44 -20.70 1.00
N ILE A 232 4.61 -19.70 0.79
CA ILE A 232 5.04 -18.31 0.58
C ILE A 232 4.52 -17.47 1.75
N CYS A 233 5.45 -16.94 2.52
CA CYS A 233 5.19 -16.12 3.70
C CYS A 233 5.47 -14.66 3.37
N HIS A 234 4.72 -13.72 3.95
CA HIS A 234 4.87 -12.27 3.73
C HIS A 234 4.91 -11.89 2.25
N GLY A 235 4.07 -12.55 1.44
CA GLY A 235 4.10 -12.45 -0.01
C GLY A 235 4.05 -11.01 -0.54
N ALA A 236 4.80 -10.74 -1.62
CA ALA A 236 4.94 -9.44 -2.25
C ALA A 236 5.46 -8.33 -1.31
N THR A 237 6.19 -8.68 -0.25
CA THR A 237 6.90 -7.73 0.62
C THR A 237 8.40 -7.99 0.61
N THR A 238 9.20 -7.05 1.10
CA THR A 238 10.65 -7.22 1.23
C THR A 238 11.05 -8.27 2.29
N GLN A 239 10.08 -8.85 2.97
CA GLN A 239 10.25 -9.93 3.95
C GLN A 239 9.75 -11.27 3.42
N GLN A 240 9.35 -11.34 2.14
CA GLN A 240 8.90 -12.58 1.54
C GLN A 240 9.91 -13.70 1.75
N THR A 241 9.40 -14.89 2.04
CA THR A 241 10.20 -16.11 2.02
C THR A 241 9.41 -17.21 1.33
N THR A 242 10.04 -17.86 0.36
CA THR A 242 9.43 -18.96 -0.39
C THR A 242 10.14 -20.26 -0.08
N HIS A 243 9.38 -21.22 0.49
CA HIS A 243 9.85 -22.55 0.79
C HIS A 243 9.29 -23.55 -0.20
N THR A 244 10.16 -24.17 -1.02
CA THR A 244 9.79 -25.29 -1.90
C THR A 244 9.91 -26.58 -1.14
N VAL A 245 8.81 -27.30 -1.01
CA VAL A 245 8.66 -28.51 -0.19
C VAL A 245 7.63 -29.44 -0.84
N THR A 246 7.36 -30.60 -0.24
CA THR A 246 6.19 -31.40 -0.62
C THR A 246 4.95 -30.96 0.14
N LEU A 247 3.78 -31.31 -0.38
CA LEU A 247 2.50 -31.01 0.23
C LEU A 247 2.44 -31.43 1.71
N GLY A 248 2.92 -32.65 2.01
CA GLY A 248 2.93 -33.19 3.37
C GLY A 248 3.84 -32.44 4.35
N GLU A 249 4.89 -31.77 3.84
CA GLU A 249 5.87 -31.03 4.65
C GLU A 249 5.41 -29.63 5.05
N LEU A 250 4.39 -29.07 4.43
CA LEU A 250 3.91 -27.70 4.67
C LEU A 250 3.73 -27.36 6.17
N PRO A 251 3.04 -28.19 7.00
CA PRO A 251 2.84 -27.85 8.41
C PRO A 251 4.12 -27.85 9.23
N GLN A 252 5.09 -28.70 8.87
CA GLN A 252 6.39 -28.74 9.56
C GLN A 252 7.28 -27.56 9.14
N THR A 253 7.19 -27.17 7.86
CA THR A 253 7.92 -26.01 7.32
C THR A 253 7.47 -24.72 8.01
N ALA A 254 6.17 -24.51 8.18
CA ALA A 254 5.63 -23.35 8.90
C ALA A 254 6.15 -23.26 10.34
N LYS A 255 6.21 -24.40 11.06
CA LYS A 255 6.79 -24.45 12.40
C LYS A 255 8.29 -24.13 12.42
N THR A 256 9.04 -24.64 11.42
CA THR A 256 10.48 -24.39 11.30
C THR A 256 10.74 -22.91 10.99
N ALA A 257 9.91 -22.30 10.17
CA ALA A 257 9.90 -20.87 9.88
C ALA A 257 9.40 -20.01 11.06
N ARG A 258 8.86 -20.64 12.12
CA ARG A 258 8.33 -19.99 13.34
C ARG A 258 7.15 -19.05 13.05
N LEU A 259 6.31 -19.40 12.09
CA LEU A 259 5.11 -18.63 11.79
C LEU A 259 4.09 -18.74 12.92
N GLY A 260 3.41 -17.65 13.20
CA GLY A 260 2.26 -17.62 14.12
C GLY A 260 1.05 -18.32 13.51
N ASP A 261 0.17 -18.91 14.34
CA ASP A 261 -1.00 -19.64 13.84
C ASP A 261 -1.94 -18.77 12.98
N ALA A 262 -2.11 -17.51 13.32
CA ALA A 262 -2.93 -16.55 12.58
C ALA A 262 -2.20 -15.82 11.45
N GLU A 263 -0.95 -16.18 11.18
CA GLU A 263 -0.14 -15.52 10.15
C GLU A 263 -0.62 -15.92 8.76
N PRO A 264 -0.95 -14.94 7.88
CA PRO A 264 -1.43 -15.22 6.54
C PRO A 264 -0.30 -15.77 5.66
N VAL A 265 -0.60 -16.82 4.92
CA VAL A 265 0.32 -17.47 4.00
C VAL A 265 -0.37 -17.81 2.68
N HIS A 266 0.43 -17.87 1.61
CA HIS A 266 -0.01 -18.42 0.35
C HIS A 266 0.65 -19.78 0.13
N VAL A 267 -0.14 -20.72 -0.38
CA VAL A 267 0.34 -22.06 -0.74
C VAL A 267 0.07 -22.29 -2.21
N ALA A 268 1.10 -22.66 -2.95
CA ALA A 268 0.96 -23.11 -4.35
C ALA A 268 1.24 -24.61 -4.41
N ILE A 269 0.31 -25.41 -4.96
CA ILE A 269 0.41 -26.87 -5.03
C ILE A 269 0.38 -27.28 -6.50
N GLY A 270 1.41 -27.97 -6.96
CA GLY A 270 1.49 -28.49 -8.32
C GLY A 270 2.91 -28.51 -8.88
N LYS A 271 3.09 -29.21 -9.99
CA LYS A 271 4.40 -29.44 -10.63
C LYS A 271 5.13 -28.16 -11.06
N VAL A 272 4.43 -27.05 -11.24
CA VAL A 272 5.04 -25.75 -11.59
C VAL A 272 6.01 -25.27 -10.52
N VAL A 273 5.85 -25.72 -9.29
CA VAL A 273 6.72 -25.35 -8.16
C VAL A 273 8.17 -25.84 -8.37
N GLU A 274 8.34 -26.96 -9.05
CA GLU A 274 9.65 -27.54 -9.41
C GLU A 274 10.05 -27.30 -10.85
N ALA A 275 9.38 -26.38 -11.56
CA ALA A 275 9.75 -26.06 -12.95
C ALA A 275 11.21 -25.58 -13.02
N PRO A 276 12.03 -26.09 -13.96
CA PRO A 276 13.45 -25.73 -14.06
C PRO A 276 13.68 -24.23 -14.25
N GLU A 277 12.71 -23.55 -14.85
CA GLU A 277 12.76 -22.11 -15.11
C GLU A 277 12.63 -21.28 -13.84
N ARG A 278 12.11 -21.85 -12.76
CA ARG A 278 11.85 -21.13 -11.50
C ARG A 278 13.12 -20.56 -10.88
N GLU A 279 14.25 -21.29 -10.89
CA GLU A 279 15.53 -20.77 -10.40
C GLU A 279 15.99 -19.53 -11.15
N GLN A 280 15.63 -19.41 -12.43
CA GLN A 280 15.93 -18.24 -13.26
C GLN A 280 14.91 -17.12 -13.11
N LEU A 281 13.71 -17.45 -12.58
CA LEU A 281 12.60 -16.53 -12.35
C LEU A 281 12.51 -16.06 -10.89
N ASP A 282 13.47 -16.39 -10.05
CA ASP A 282 13.60 -15.81 -8.69
C ASP A 282 14.10 -14.36 -8.77
N TRP A 283 13.30 -13.52 -9.40
CA TRP A 283 13.64 -12.12 -9.69
C TRP A 283 13.47 -11.21 -8.47
N TYR A 284 12.65 -11.62 -7.49
CA TYR A 284 12.29 -10.77 -6.37
C TYR A 284 13.17 -11.03 -5.14
N GLU A 285 13.23 -12.28 -4.66
CA GLU A 285 14.04 -12.66 -3.51
C GLU A 285 15.55 -12.65 -3.82
N SER A 286 15.94 -12.76 -5.10
CA SER A 286 17.33 -12.65 -5.55
C SER A 286 17.85 -11.21 -5.71
N LYS A 287 17.02 -10.18 -5.44
CA LYS A 287 17.46 -8.78 -5.53
C LYS A 287 18.66 -8.52 -4.61
N PRO A 288 19.63 -7.68 -5.01
CA PRO A 288 20.91 -7.52 -4.29
C PRO A 288 20.80 -7.09 -2.83
N LEU A 289 19.73 -6.41 -2.46
CA LEU A 289 19.50 -5.92 -1.10
C LEU A 289 18.24 -6.54 -0.46
N PHE A 290 17.74 -7.64 -1.04
CA PHE A 290 16.54 -8.29 -0.52
C PHE A 290 16.72 -8.72 0.94
N GLY A 291 15.71 -8.42 1.77
CA GLY A 291 15.74 -8.71 3.20
C GLY A 291 16.65 -7.80 4.05
N TRP A 292 17.34 -6.82 3.44
CA TRP A 292 18.13 -5.85 4.19
C TRP A 292 17.24 -4.78 4.82
N ASN A 293 17.46 -4.53 6.12
CA ASN A 293 16.87 -3.39 6.82
C ASN A 293 17.89 -2.25 6.86
N ILE A 294 17.62 -1.15 6.17
CA ILE A 294 18.54 -0.03 5.99
C ILE A 294 18.00 1.20 6.72
N LEU A 295 18.69 1.64 7.77
CA LEU A 295 18.37 2.88 8.48
C LEU A 295 18.90 4.08 7.70
N ILE A 296 18.04 5.06 7.42
CA ILE A 296 18.39 6.31 6.74
C ILE A 296 18.17 7.48 7.71
N PRO A 297 19.23 7.96 8.40
CA PRO A 297 19.11 9.20 9.18
C PRO A 297 19.02 10.40 8.24
N ARG A 298 17.91 11.14 8.28
CA ARG A 298 17.74 12.33 7.42
C ARG A 298 16.93 13.45 8.09
N THR A 299 16.90 14.62 7.46
CA THR A 299 15.95 15.68 7.77
C THR A 299 14.58 15.35 7.16
N ARG A 300 13.49 15.81 7.77
CA ARG A 300 12.11 15.58 7.26
C ARG A 300 11.87 16.03 5.81
N ASP A 301 12.69 16.94 5.28
CA ASP A 301 12.44 17.64 4.01
C ASP A 301 13.16 17.05 2.79
N HIS A 302 13.76 15.86 2.88
CA HIS A 302 14.47 15.26 1.73
C HIS A 302 13.59 14.31 0.92
N SER A 303 13.64 14.49 -0.41
CA SER A 303 12.89 13.73 -1.42
C SER A 303 12.98 12.21 -1.24
N ALA A 304 11.87 11.52 -1.51
CA ALA A 304 11.66 10.07 -1.46
C ALA A 304 12.54 9.21 -2.40
N THR A 305 13.55 9.81 -3.06
CA THR A 305 14.33 9.11 -4.11
C THR A 305 15.22 7.99 -3.59
N LEU A 306 15.83 8.14 -2.40
CA LEU A 306 16.72 7.11 -1.86
C LEU A 306 15.94 5.90 -1.31
N PRO A 307 14.89 6.07 -0.48
CA PRO A 307 14.05 4.95 -0.05
C PRO A 307 13.48 4.14 -1.22
N SER A 308 12.90 4.80 -2.21
CA SER A 308 12.33 4.14 -3.39
C SER A 308 13.39 3.36 -4.19
N ARG A 309 14.60 3.89 -4.31
CA ARG A 309 15.71 3.17 -4.96
C ARG A 309 16.16 1.95 -4.15
N LEU A 310 16.27 2.05 -2.84
CA LEU A 310 16.63 0.93 -1.99
C LEU A 310 15.56 -0.16 -2.05
N GLN A 311 14.28 0.21 -2.03
CA GLN A 311 13.17 -0.70 -2.21
C GLN A 311 13.20 -1.39 -3.59
N SER A 312 13.54 -0.69 -4.66
CA SER A 312 13.68 -1.31 -5.98
C SER A 312 14.77 -2.40 -6.03
N TYR A 313 15.77 -2.31 -5.16
CA TYR A 313 16.79 -3.34 -4.95
C TYR A 313 16.41 -4.39 -3.90
N GLY A 314 15.18 -4.34 -3.36
CA GLY A 314 14.65 -5.31 -2.40
C GLY A 314 14.91 -4.98 -0.92
N ALA A 315 15.50 -3.83 -0.61
CA ALA A 315 15.72 -3.43 0.78
C ALA A 315 14.45 -2.85 1.39
N HIS A 316 14.29 -3.09 2.68
CA HIS A 316 13.40 -2.32 3.54
C HIS A 316 14.17 -1.13 4.10
N SER A 317 13.72 0.08 3.82
CA SER A 317 14.39 1.29 4.29
C SER A 317 13.61 1.96 5.41
N LEU A 318 14.37 2.50 6.38
CA LEU A 318 13.93 3.10 7.62
C LEU A 318 14.35 4.55 7.67
N ASP A 319 13.43 5.47 7.45
CA ASP A 319 13.69 6.89 7.60
C ASP A 319 13.58 7.32 9.07
N VAL A 320 14.70 7.80 9.61
CA VAL A 320 14.73 8.35 10.96
C VAL A 320 15.02 9.85 10.88
N PRO A 321 14.02 10.70 11.15
CA PRO A 321 14.25 12.14 11.20
C PRO A 321 15.13 12.48 12.41
N THR A 322 16.43 12.69 12.17
CA THR A 322 17.42 13.02 13.21
C THR A 322 17.65 14.51 13.37
N ILE A 323 17.16 15.31 12.42
CA ILE A 323 17.35 16.77 12.42
C ILE A 323 15.99 17.42 12.13
N SER A 324 15.54 18.30 13.04
CA SER A 324 14.43 19.21 12.80
C SER A 324 14.96 20.60 12.44
N MET A 325 14.33 21.23 11.45
CA MET A 325 14.57 22.64 11.14
C MET A 325 13.70 23.48 12.06
N GLU A 326 14.32 24.25 12.92
CA GLU A 326 13.61 25.19 13.78
C GLU A 326 13.78 26.62 13.27
N PRO A 327 12.81 27.51 13.49
CA PRO A 327 12.98 28.93 13.21
C PRO A 327 14.23 29.47 13.94
N PRO A 328 14.94 30.43 13.34
CA PRO A 328 16.14 30.98 13.97
C PRO A 328 15.82 31.53 15.36
N ARG A 329 16.67 31.22 16.34
CA ARG A 329 16.54 31.71 17.73
C ARG A 329 16.43 33.23 17.85
N THR A 330 16.90 33.96 16.84
CA THR A 330 16.84 35.43 16.74
C THR A 330 16.20 35.84 15.41
N PRO A 331 14.85 35.83 15.31
CA PRO A 331 14.15 36.24 14.07
C PRO A 331 14.54 37.63 13.57
N GLN A 332 14.88 38.56 14.49
CA GLN A 332 15.29 39.91 14.14
C GLN A 332 16.60 39.98 13.33
N GLN A 333 17.50 39.01 13.50
CA GLN A 333 18.72 38.96 12.69
C GLN A 333 18.41 38.57 11.24
N MET A 334 17.51 37.63 11.05
CA MET A 334 17.03 37.24 9.73
C MET A 334 16.30 38.40 9.05
N ASP A 335 15.40 39.08 9.76
CA ASP A 335 14.70 40.27 9.26
C ASP A 335 15.67 41.39 8.84
N LYS A 336 16.72 41.63 9.64
CA LYS A 336 17.73 42.61 9.33
C LYS A 336 18.56 42.22 8.09
N ALA A 337 18.89 40.94 7.96
CA ALA A 337 19.62 40.42 6.80
C ALA A 337 18.78 40.54 5.52
N ILE A 338 17.50 40.13 5.56
CA ILE A 338 16.58 40.25 4.41
C ILE A 338 16.36 41.70 4.00
N ARG A 339 16.16 42.62 4.96
CA ARG A 339 16.08 44.05 4.65
C ARG A 339 17.37 44.56 4.01
N GLY A 340 18.53 44.16 4.53
CA GLY A 340 19.82 44.53 3.93
C GLY A 340 20.01 43.99 2.52
N LEU A 341 19.45 42.80 2.22
CA LEU A 341 19.47 42.23 0.90
C LEU A 341 18.62 43.07 -0.07
N VAL A 342 17.40 43.43 0.32
CA VAL A 342 16.48 44.25 -0.49
C VAL A 342 17.00 45.69 -0.68
N GLU A 343 17.64 46.23 0.34
CA GLU A 343 18.24 47.58 0.30
C GLU A 343 19.57 47.64 -0.47
N GLY A 344 20.04 46.52 -1.04
CA GLY A 344 21.28 46.46 -1.81
C GLY A 344 22.57 46.62 -0.99
N ARG A 345 22.55 46.25 0.28
CA ARG A 345 23.72 46.30 1.18
C ARG A 345 24.73 45.19 0.91
N TYR A 346 24.31 44.13 0.16
CA TYR A 346 25.15 43.00 -0.15
C TYR A 346 25.42 42.94 -1.65
N GLU A 347 26.59 42.45 -2.03
CA GLU A 347 26.95 42.17 -3.41
C GLU A 347 26.80 40.70 -3.77
N TRP A 348 26.89 39.85 -2.75
CA TRP A 348 26.80 38.39 -2.88
C TRP A 348 25.88 37.80 -1.84
N VAL A 349 25.15 36.76 -2.26
CA VAL A 349 24.48 35.81 -1.38
C VAL A 349 25.04 34.42 -1.64
N VAL A 350 25.46 33.73 -0.58
CA VAL A 350 26.00 32.36 -0.67
C VAL A 350 25.07 31.40 0.05
N PHE A 351 24.47 30.48 -0.70
CA PHE A 351 23.64 29.43 -0.15
C PHE A 351 24.46 28.16 0.02
N THR A 352 24.50 27.63 1.24
CA THR A 352 25.24 26.40 1.57
C THR A 352 24.35 25.16 1.60
N SER A 353 23.01 25.31 1.49
CA SER A 353 22.06 24.21 1.47
C SER A 353 20.74 24.64 0.82
N ALA A 354 19.99 23.68 0.30
CA ALA A 354 18.63 23.89 -0.23
C ALA A 354 17.69 24.47 0.84
N ASN A 355 17.86 24.07 2.10
CA ASN A 355 17.05 24.58 3.22
C ASN A 355 17.32 26.07 3.49
N ALA A 356 18.54 26.54 3.29
CA ALA A 356 18.84 27.96 3.40
C ALA A 356 18.14 28.78 2.29
N VAL A 357 18.05 28.23 1.08
CA VAL A 357 17.28 28.83 -0.02
C VAL A 357 15.80 28.95 0.36
N ARG A 358 15.17 27.85 0.78
CA ARG A 358 13.76 27.82 1.18
C ARG A 358 13.46 28.80 2.31
N ALA A 359 14.27 28.80 3.38
CA ALA A 359 14.09 29.70 4.51
C ALA A 359 14.15 31.19 4.12
N VAL A 360 15.02 31.56 3.17
CA VAL A 360 15.08 32.92 2.65
C VAL A 360 13.88 33.22 1.74
N SER A 361 13.48 32.29 0.88
CA SER A 361 12.30 32.43 0.00
C SER A 361 11.02 32.59 0.79
N GLU A 362 10.76 31.72 1.77
CA GLU A 362 9.61 31.82 2.68
C GLU A 362 9.59 33.17 3.42
N LYS A 363 10.75 33.66 3.83
CA LYS A 363 10.84 34.96 4.50
C LYS A 363 10.55 36.11 3.56
N LEU A 364 11.00 36.06 2.32
CA LEU A 364 10.66 37.03 1.28
C LEU A 364 9.15 37.05 1.01
N GLU A 365 8.53 35.88 0.86
CA GLU A 365 7.09 35.76 0.67
C GLU A 365 6.29 36.32 1.84
N GLN A 366 6.70 36.07 3.10
CA GLN A 366 6.08 36.62 4.30
C GLN A 366 6.03 38.16 4.32
N ILE A 367 6.99 38.81 3.66
CA ILE A 367 7.04 40.28 3.55
C ILE A 367 6.53 40.79 2.19
N GLY A 368 5.91 39.91 1.37
CA GLY A 368 5.32 40.26 0.09
C GLY A 368 6.31 40.46 -1.05
N LEU A 369 7.48 39.84 -0.96
CA LEU A 369 8.55 39.90 -1.96
C LEU A 369 8.73 38.52 -2.62
N ASP A 370 9.35 38.52 -3.80
CA ASP A 370 9.65 37.34 -4.58
C ASP A 370 11.13 37.31 -5.04
N ALA A 371 11.45 36.41 -5.98
CA ALA A 371 12.80 36.25 -6.51
C ALA A 371 13.40 37.54 -7.10
N ARG A 372 12.60 38.54 -7.42
CA ARG A 372 13.08 39.88 -7.87
C ARG A 372 13.86 40.61 -6.79
N ALA A 373 13.70 40.23 -5.53
CA ALA A 373 14.51 40.75 -4.42
C ALA A 373 16.02 40.45 -4.57
N TYR A 374 16.38 39.46 -5.39
CA TYR A 374 17.77 39.15 -5.72
C TYR A 374 18.34 40.00 -6.87
N SER A 375 17.56 40.90 -7.43
CA SER A 375 18.02 41.74 -8.54
C SER A 375 19.27 42.54 -8.18
N GLY A 376 20.31 42.43 -8.99
CA GLY A 376 21.62 43.08 -8.74
C GLY A 376 22.58 42.33 -7.82
N LEU A 377 22.15 41.19 -7.23
CA LEU A 377 23.00 40.34 -6.41
C LEU A 377 23.67 39.24 -7.23
N ARG A 378 24.86 38.85 -6.84
CA ARG A 378 25.52 37.65 -7.32
C ARG A 378 25.18 36.51 -6.37
N ILE A 379 24.72 35.36 -6.92
CA ILE A 379 24.32 34.21 -6.13
C ILE A 379 25.35 33.12 -6.31
N ALA A 380 25.85 32.57 -5.21
CA ALA A 380 26.66 31.36 -5.19
C ALA A 380 25.91 30.25 -4.42
N ALA A 381 25.95 29.03 -4.94
CA ALA A 381 25.33 27.88 -4.31
C ALA A 381 26.34 26.72 -4.23
N ILE A 382 26.30 25.99 -3.11
CA ILE A 382 27.11 24.79 -2.89
C ILE A 382 26.19 23.59 -3.08
N PHE A 383 26.64 22.60 -3.89
CA PHE A 383 25.95 21.38 -4.28
C PHE A 383 24.74 21.57 -5.23
N ASP A 384 24.51 20.56 -6.04
CA ASP A 384 23.45 20.54 -7.06
C ASP A 384 22.04 20.70 -6.44
N SER A 385 21.80 20.14 -5.26
CA SER A 385 20.53 20.28 -4.55
C SER A 385 20.21 21.74 -4.18
N THR A 386 21.23 22.54 -3.90
CA THR A 386 21.08 23.98 -3.60
C THR A 386 20.84 24.77 -4.88
N ILE A 387 21.52 24.39 -5.98
CA ILE A 387 21.31 24.99 -7.29
C ILE A 387 19.89 24.74 -7.78
N ASN A 388 19.40 23.48 -7.66
CA ASN A 388 18.04 23.10 -8.04
C ASN A 388 16.96 23.79 -7.21
N ALA A 389 17.26 24.16 -5.96
CA ALA A 389 16.33 24.91 -5.11
C ALA A 389 16.24 26.40 -5.48
N LEU A 390 17.19 26.91 -6.26
CA LEU A 390 17.22 28.28 -6.76
C LEU A 390 16.58 28.43 -8.14
N ALA A 391 16.43 27.31 -8.88
CA ALA A 391 15.80 27.27 -10.21
C ALA A 391 14.28 27.29 -10.13
#